data_cdbde1c5ad3f45309c4933832fb473ab
#
_entry.id   cdbde1c5ad3f45309c4933832fb473ab
#
_cell.length_a   1.000
_cell.length_b   1.000
_cell.length_c   1.000
_cell.angle_alpha   90.00
_cell.angle_beta   90.00
_cell.angle_gamma   90.00
#
_symmetry.space_group_name_H-M   'P 1'
#
loop_
_entity.id
_entity.type
_entity.pdbx_description
1 polymer ?
#
loop_
_entity_poly.entity_id
_entity_poly.type
_entity_poly.pdbx_seq_one_letter_code
_entity_poly.pdbx_strand_id
1 'polypeptide(L)'
;MTIRKTLSMLPMLFGIGLGAGLGISAPAAAQTKEVKIGLIAPMSGPWARQGELMLKGANLAVDDINKQGGIKSLGGAMVKLLVFDAGDSVEKAKNAAQRMIAQEPDLIGATGSWLSSFTLGVTEVTERAELPVLTLSYSDQITSRGFKYVFQTSLGGGAQANQAVPALIKLAESATGKKPTTIGIVQDNTAASVSFAKPMREGGLAKLGLNLVVDETFTPPLSDCTPLVQKVRSARPDILLLLPTAISDDKMCVEKLHEFGLGRGRLPVISNGAHIAAPDMLKNANKELLEGLMTVVGNWSGKGQETIMKEFVAKTGEPWITQDSLSTYGDMWIFKEALEKAGSADRRKVAEQIRTMDTREGPAKYFPGGRVKFDEAGRRVDADLAIVQWQDGVPVTVYPTASALAKPIWPKN
;
A
#
# COMPACT_ATOMS: atom_id res chain seq x y z
N MET A 1 17.63 -72.93 53.72
CA MET A 1 18.31 -74.10 53.08
C MET A 1 19.21 -73.44 52.05
N THR A 2 20.35 -73.05 52.42
CA THR A 2 21.74 -73.51 52.19
C THR A 2 22.03 -74.14 50.83
N ILE A 3 22.95 -73.53 50.05
CA ILE A 3 24.20 -74.02 49.53
C ILE A 3 24.58 -73.17 48.34
N ARG A 4 25.52 -72.29 48.39
CA ARG A 4 26.98 -72.25 48.28
C ARG A 4 27.59 -72.82 46.98
N LYS A 5 28.46 -71.94 46.36
CA LYS A 5 29.76 -72.18 45.64
C LYS A 5 29.61 -72.54 44.18
N THR A 6 30.40 -71.99 43.25
CA THR A 6 31.87 -71.78 43.26
C THR A 6 32.32 -70.86 42.12
N LEU A 7 33.35 -70.20 42.38
CA LEU A 7 34.32 -69.40 41.65
C LEU A 7 35.02 -70.26 40.53
N SER A 8 35.22 -69.69 39.34
CA SER A 8 36.44 -70.02 38.59
C SER A 8 36.89 -68.83 37.73
N MET A 9 38.12 -68.46 37.98
CA MET A 9 38.93 -67.43 37.27
C MET A 9 39.60 -68.01 36.05
N LEU A 10 39.94 -67.14 35.07
CA LEU A 10 41.15 -67.06 34.23
C LEU A 10 40.85 -66.98 32.75
N PRO A 11 41.76 -66.43 31.90
CA PRO A 11 42.42 -65.08 31.97
C PRO A 11 42.27 -64.23 30.68
N MET A 12 42.64 -62.99 30.80
CA MET A 12 43.21 -62.00 29.89
C MET A 12 43.66 -62.45 28.52
N LEU A 13 43.21 -61.79 27.48
CA LEU A 13 43.98 -61.53 26.25
C LEU A 13 43.74 -60.11 25.77
N PHE A 14 44.82 -59.33 25.80
CA PHE A 14 44.96 -58.00 25.24
C PHE A 14 44.82 -58.04 23.70
N GLY A 15 43.89 -57.27 23.12
CA GLY A 15 43.83 -56.95 21.73
C GLY A 15 43.72 -55.47 21.55
N ILE A 16 44.85 -54.80 21.29
CA ILE A 16 44.92 -53.40 20.89
C ILE A 16 44.45 -53.33 19.42
N GLY A 17 43.21 -52.86 19.23
CA GLY A 17 42.72 -52.51 17.91
C GLY A 17 42.65 -50.99 17.77
N LEU A 18 43.64 -50.37 17.14
CA LEU A 18 43.61 -48.97 16.67
C LEU A 18 42.57 -48.85 15.58
N GLY A 19 41.32 -48.55 15.92
CA GLY A 19 40.27 -48.15 14.97
C GLY A 19 40.28 -46.62 14.84
N ALA A 20 40.97 -46.10 13.82
CA ALA A 20 40.82 -44.73 13.38
C ALA A 20 39.42 -44.51 12.83
N GLY A 21 38.47 -44.13 13.69
CA GLY A 21 37.15 -43.68 13.30
C GLY A 21 37.28 -42.32 12.59
N LEU A 22 37.30 -42.35 11.25
CA LEU A 22 36.98 -41.18 10.45
C LEU A 22 35.55 -40.74 10.77
N GLY A 23 35.39 -39.85 11.73
CA GLY A 23 34.14 -39.16 11.96
C GLY A 23 33.84 -38.30 10.76
N ILE A 24 32.99 -38.81 9.85
CA ILE A 24 32.36 -37.99 8.83
C ILE A 24 31.40 -37.07 9.59
N SER A 25 31.88 -35.86 9.96
CA SER A 25 31.03 -34.77 10.37
C SER A 25 30.13 -34.46 9.19
N ALA A 26 28.88 -34.91 9.21
CA ALA A 26 27.86 -34.39 8.32
C ALA A 26 27.84 -32.87 8.48
N PRO A 27 27.89 -32.09 7.38
CA PRO A 27 27.77 -30.68 7.48
C PRO A 27 26.44 -30.40 8.19
N ALA A 28 26.48 -29.78 9.36
CA ALA A 28 25.29 -29.22 9.99
C ALA A 28 24.64 -28.33 8.94
N ALA A 29 23.46 -28.71 8.47
CA ALA A 29 22.69 -27.87 7.56
C ALA A 29 22.60 -26.51 8.25
N ALA A 30 23.31 -25.53 7.72
CA ALA A 30 23.29 -24.19 8.23
C ALA A 30 21.82 -23.75 8.18
N GLN A 31 21.20 -23.62 9.34
CA GLN A 31 19.82 -23.18 9.46
C GLN A 31 19.79 -21.78 8.83
N THR A 32 19.16 -21.67 7.67
CA THR A 32 19.10 -20.44 6.91
C THR A 32 18.48 -19.38 7.83
N LYS A 33 19.26 -18.38 8.22
CA LYS A 33 18.75 -17.30 9.07
C LYS A 33 17.57 -16.66 8.37
N GLU A 34 16.47 -16.46 9.08
CA GLU A 34 15.29 -15.72 8.60
C GLU A 34 15.36 -14.29 9.11
N VAL A 35 14.86 -13.35 8.28
CA VAL A 35 14.61 -11.96 8.65
C VAL A 35 13.11 -11.73 8.56
N LYS A 36 12.50 -11.33 9.66
CA LYS A 36 11.05 -11.18 9.78
C LYS A 36 10.62 -9.75 9.49
N ILE A 37 9.67 -9.58 8.56
CA ILE A 37 9.01 -8.32 8.24
C ILE A 37 7.51 -8.49 8.46
N GLY A 38 6.86 -7.54 9.13
CA GLY A 38 5.43 -7.55 9.38
C GLY A 38 4.64 -6.91 8.23
N LEU A 39 3.52 -7.52 7.86
CA LEU A 39 2.45 -6.86 7.14
C LEU A 39 1.28 -6.69 8.10
N ILE A 40 0.98 -5.46 8.48
CA ILE A 40 -0.22 -5.14 9.24
C ILE A 40 -1.22 -4.48 8.29
N ALA A 41 -2.33 -5.15 8.00
CA ALA A 41 -3.29 -4.68 7.00
C ALA A 41 -4.72 -5.11 7.38
N PRO A 42 -5.76 -4.42 6.91
CA PRO A 42 -7.15 -4.85 7.14
C PRO A 42 -7.39 -6.15 6.37
N MET A 43 -7.38 -7.29 7.06
CA MET A 43 -7.67 -8.61 6.48
C MET A 43 -9.14 -9.01 6.70
N SER A 44 -9.90 -8.20 7.43
CA SER A 44 -11.31 -8.37 7.74
C SER A 44 -12.06 -7.04 7.65
N GLY A 45 -13.41 -7.11 7.53
CA GLY A 45 -14.27 -5.93 7.44
C GLY A 45 -14.33 -5.28 6.05
N PRO A 46 -14.83 -4.01 5.95
CA PRO A 46 -15.09 -3.35 4.68
C PRO A 46 -13.87 -3.13 3.78
N TRP A 47 -12.67 -3.13 4.37
CA TRP A 47 -11.40 -2.88 3.68
C TRP A 47 -10.55 -4.13 3.48
N ALA A 48 -11.11 -5.33 3.73
CA ALA A 48 -10.38 -6.61 3.66
C ALA A 48 -9.75 -6.86 2.28
N ARG A 49 -10.41 -6.41 1.22
CA ARG A 49 -9.93 -6.59 -0.14
C ARG A 49 -8.61 -5.84 -0.40
N GLN A 50 -8.46 -4.66 0.16
CA GLN A 50 -7.22 -3.88 0.06
C GLN A 50 -6.07 -4.58 0.81
N GLY A 51 -6.36 -5.14 1.98
CA GLY A 51 -5.39 -5.95 2.72
C GLY A 51 -4.94 -7.18 1.94
N GLU A 52 -5.87 -7.86 1.27
CA GLU A 52 -5.56 -9.01 0.39
C GLU A 52 -4.64 -8.59 -0.77
N LEU A 53 -4.92 -7.46 -1.43
CA LEU A 53 -4.09 -6.94 -2.52
C LEU A 53 -2.69 -6.56 -2.03
N MET A 54 -2.56 -5.96 -0.84
CA MET A 54 -1.27 -5.70 -0.19
C MET A 54 -0.51 -6.99 0.07
N LEU A 55 -1.16 -8.02 0.60
CA LEU A 55 -0.56 -9.32 0.87
C LEU A 55 -0.03 -9.96 -0.41
N LYS A 56 -0.76 -9.89 -1.52
CA LYS A 56 -0.31 -10.39 -2.82
C LYS A 56 0.97 -9.67 -3.29
N GLY A 57 1.04 -8.36 -3.14
CA GLY A 57 2.23 -7.57 -3.46
C GLY A 57 3.43 -7.93 -2.57
N ALA A 58 3.22 -8.03 -1.26
CA ALA A 58 4.26 -8.41 -0.31
C ALA A 58 4.81 -9.81 -0.58
N ASN A 59 3.94 -10.80 -0.83
CA ASN A 59 4.35 -12.17 -1.14
C ASN A 59 5.16 -12.25 -2.44
N LEU A 60 4.76 -11.50 -3.47
CA LEU A 60 5.52 -11.42 -4.72
C LEU A 60 6.94 -10.90 -4.45
N ALA A 61 7.08 -9.84 -3.64
CA ALA A 61 8.37 -9.28 -3.28
C ALA A 61 9.23 -10.27 -2.47
N VAL A 62 8.64 -10.95 -1.49
CA VAL A 62 9.33 -11.99 -0.69
C VAL A 62 9.86 -13.10 -1.58
N ASP A 63 9.03 -13.59 -2.49
CA ASP A 63 9.43 -14.62 -3.45
C ASP A 63 10.62 -14.16 -4.31
N ASP A 64 10.57 -12.93 -4.82
CA ASP A 64 11.60 -12.39 -5.71
C ASP A 64 12.91 -12.12 -4.96
N ILE A 65 12.85 -11.56 -3.75
CA ILE A 65 14.01 -11.33 -2.89
C ILE A 65 14.66 -12.67 -2.52
N ASN A 66 13.87 -13.64 -2.12
CA ASN A 66 14.36 -14.96 -1.70
C ASN A 66 14.95 -15.76 -2.87
N LYS A 67 14.35 -15.69 -4.06
CA LYS A 67 14.93 -16.27 -5.30
C LYS A 67 16.28 -15.66 -5.68
N GLN A 68 16.51 -14.39 -5.35
CA GLN A 68 17.78 -13.70 -5.56
C GLN A 68 18.83 -14.03 -4.49
N GLY A 69 18.52 -14.93 -3.56
CA GLY A 69 19.42 -15.38 -2.50
C GLY A 69 19.24 -14.64 -1.17
N GLY A 70 18.09 -14.04 -0.93
CA GLY A 70 17.74 -13.36 0.32
C GLY A 70 18.57 -12.11 0.58
N ILE A 71 18.90 -11.86 1.84
CA ILE A 71 19.69 -10.72 2.30
C ILE A 71 21.16 -11.13 2.37
N LYS A 72 21.94 -10.75 1.35
CA LYS A 72 23.31 -11.20 1.14
C LYS A 72 24.25 -10.76 2.27
N SER A 73 24.10 -9.52 2.75
CA SER A 73 24.90 -9.00 3.88
C SER A 73 24.67 -9.75 5.20
N LEU A 74 23.59 -10.55 5.28
CA LEU A 74 23.27 -11.40 6.41
C LEU A 74 23.47 -12.90 6.08
N GLY A 75 24.38 -13.21 5.16
CA GLY A 75 24.72 -14.57 4.77
C GLY A 75 23.61 -15.27 3.98
N GLY A 76 22.80 -14.53 3.24
CA GLY A 76 21.67 -15.06 2.47
C GLY A 76 20.42 -15.34 3.30
N ALA A 77 20.22 -14.61 4.40
CA ALA A 77 19.03 -14.76 5.24
C ALA A 77 17.75 -14.54 4.42
N MET A 78 16.82 -15.50 4.50
CA MET A 78 15.55 -15.44 3.79
C MET A 78 14.58 -14.47 4.46
N VAL A 79 13.86 -13.71 3.68
CA VAL A 79 12.79 -12.83 4.17
C VAL A 79 11.56 -13.68 4.49
N LYS A 80 11.01 -13.50 5.67
CA LYS A 80 9.76 -14.09 6.13
C LYS A 80 8.73 -13.00 6.40
N LEU A 81 7.60 -13.08 5.72
CA LEU A 81 6.47 -12.19 5.94
C LEU A 81 5.59 -12.73 7.06
N LEU A 82 5.24 -11.87 8.02
CA LEU A 82 4.28 -12.18 9.08
C LEU A 82 3.08 -11.24 8.94
N VAL A 83 1.88 -11.81 8.89
CA VAL A 83 0.64 -11.08 8.59
C VAL A 83 -0.16 -10.85 9.87
N PHE A 84 -0.59 -9.61 10.10
CA PHE A 84 -1.38 -9.20 11.25
C PHE A 84 -2.63 -8.46 10.76
N ASP A 85 -3.81 -8.98 11.11
CA ASP A 85 -5.07 -8.35 10.76
C ASP A 85 -5.31 -7.08 11.60
N ALA A 86 -5.32 -5.93 10.93
CA ALA A 86 -5.65 -4.64 11.53
C ALA A 86 -7.15 -4.49 11.84
N GLY A 87 -8.00 -5.40 11.31
CA GLY A 87 -9.44 -5.36 11.53
C GLY A 87 -10.15 -4.22 10.80
N ASP A 88 -11.22 -3.74 11.41
CA ASP A 88 -12.16 -2.78 10.82
C ASP A 88 -12.30 -1.48 11.64
N SER A 89 -11.42 -1.27 12.63
CA SER A 89 -11.43 -0.07 13.46
C SER A 89 -10.01 0.33 13.89
N VAL A 90 -9.85 1.60 14.25
CA VAL A 90 -8.58 2.14 14.79
C VAL A 90 -8.12 1.37 16.02
N GLU A 91 -9.06 1.00 16.91
CA GLU A 91 -8.76 0.25 18.13
C GLU A 91 -8.25 -1.16 17.80
N LYS A 92 -8.90 -1.89 16.89
CA LYS A 92 -8.42 -3.20 16.45
C LYS A 92 -7.05 -3.11 15.79
N ALA A 93 -6.78 -2.07 15.00
CA ALA A 93 -5.48 -1.84 14.37
C ALA A 93 -4.38 -1.57 15.40
N LYS A 94 -4.65 -0.77 16.44
CA LYS A 94 -3.73 -0.56 17.57
C LYS A 94 -3.44 -1.86 18.32
N ASN A 95 -4.48 -2.63 18.62
CA ASN A 95 -4.35 -3.92 19.29
C ASN A 95 -3.55 -4.92 18.44
N ALA A 96 -3.73 -4.91 17.10
CA ALA A 96 -2.94 -5.74 16.20
C ALA A 96 -1.45 -5.36 16.22
N ALA A 97 -1.13 -4.06 16.24
CA ALA A 97 0.24 -3.58 16.37
C ALA A 97 0.87 -3.99 17.73
N GLN A 98 0.12 -3.92 18.81
CA GLN A 98 0.59 -4.38 20.14
C GLN A 98 0.89 -5.87 20.15
N ARG A 99 -0.01 -6.69 19.59
CA ARG A 99 0.21 -8.14 19.46
C ARG A 99 1.42 -8.45 18.58
N MET A 100 1.56 -7.77 17.45
CA MET A 100 2.68 -7.92 16.54
C MET A 100 4.02 -7.73 17.25
N ILE A 101 4.16 -6.66 18.03
CA ILE A 101 5.39 -6.34 18.75
C ILE A 101 5.65 -7.34 19.89
N ALA A 102 4.60 -7.74 20.61
CA ALA A 102 4.73 -8.65 21.75
C ALA A 102 5.06 -10.09 21.31
N GLN A 103 4.48 -10.55 20.21
CA GLN A 103 4.65 -11.92 19.72
C GLN A 103 5.94 -12.09 18.90
N GLU A 104 6.38 -11.04 18.22
CA GLU A 104 7.54 -11.09 17.32
C GLU A 104 8.56 -9.99 17.68
N PRO A 105 9.29 -10.16 18.78
CA PRO A 105 10.26 -9.15 19.26
C PRO A 105 11.45 -8.96 18.33
N ASP A 106 11.70 -9.91 17.41
CA ASP A 106 12.76 -9.90 16.41
C ASP A 106 12.33 -9.35 15.03
N LEU A 107 11.11 -8.80 14.91
CA LEU A 107 10.70 -8.04 13.72
C LEU A 107 11.66 -6.88 13.47
N ILE A 108 12.10 -6.75 12.22
CA ILE A 108 12.98 -5.65 11.81
C ILE A 108 12.21 -4.41 11.34
N GLY A 109 10.96 -4.57 10.98
CA GLY A 109 10.07 -3.52 10.50
C GLY A 109 8.72 -4.07 10.08
N ALA A 110 7.81 -3.18 9.70
CA ALA A 110 6.52 -3.54 9.17
C ALA A 110 6.11 -2.61 8.01
N THR A 111 5.22 -3.09 7.14
CA THR A 111 4.54 -2.27 6.14
C THR A 111 3.04 -2.43 6.26
N GLY A 112 2.28 -1.49 5.68
CA GLY A 112 0.84 -1.66 5.56
C GLY A 112 0.00 -0.56 6.18
N SER A 113 -0.91 -0.97 7.03
CA SER A 113 -2.00 -0.22 7.68
C SER A 113 -3.06 0.35 6.74
N TRP A 114 -2.79 0.49 5.48
CA TRP A 114 -3.61 0.94 4.37
C TRP A 114 -4.48 2.18 4.67
N LEU A 115 -5.54 2.05 5.49
CA LEU A 115 -6.40 3.18 5.86
C LEU A 115 -5.64 4.14 6.77
N SER A 116 -5.56 5.41 6.39
CA SER A 116 -4.78 6.41 7.13
C SER A 116 -5.18 6.53 8.60
N SER A 117 -6.47 6.36 8.92
CA SER A 117 -6.94 6.34 10.30
C SER A 117 -6.34 5.18 11.11
N PHE A 118 -6.17 3.99 10.48
CA PHE A 118 -5.50 2.85 11.13
C PHE A 118 -4.00 3.11 11.28
N THR A 119 -3.38 3.67 10.24
CA THR A 119 -1.95 4.03 10.26
C THR A 119 -1.63 5.00 11.40
N LEU A 120 -2.49 5.97 11.66
CA LEU A 120 -2.33 6.88 12.80
C LEU A 120 -2.31 6.12 14.12
N GLY A 121 -3.20 5.15 14.31
CA GLY A 121 -3.24 4.31 15.50
C GLY A 121 -2.06 3.33 15.61
N VAL A 122 -1.76 2.61 14.53
CA VAL A 122 -0.65 1.64 14.47
C VAL A 122 0.69 2.31 14.79
N THR A 123 0.95 3.46 14.17
CA THR A 123 2.24 4.15 14.30
C THR A 123 2.46 4.79 15.67
N GLU A 124 1.42 5.06 16.46
CA GLU A 124 1.59 5.40 17.88
C GLU A 124 2.20 4.25 18.70
N VAL A 125 1.86 3.02 18.35
CA VAL A 125 2.34 1.82 19.03
C VAL A 125 3.75 1.47 18.54
N THR A 126 3.97 1.46 17.23
CA THR A 126 5.25 1.05 16.63
C THR A 126 6.36 2.08 16.89
N GLU A 127 6.04 3.37 16.96
CA GLU A 127 7.00 4.42 17.33
C GLU A 127 7.63 4.18 18.71
N ARG A 128 6.80 3.86 19.72
CA ARG A 128 7.28 3.55 21.07
C ARG A 128 8.16 2.30 21.13
N ALA A 129 7.93 1.36 20.23
CA ALA A 129 8.71 0.14 20.09
C ALA A 129 9.94 0.30 19.17
N GLU A 130 10.17 1.51 18.64
CA GLU A 130 11.24 1.80 17.69
C GLU A 130 11.24 0.85 16.47
N LEU A 131 10.02 0.45 16.04
CA LEU A 131 9.83 -0.44 14.91
C LEU A 131 9.53 0.41 13.66
N PRO A 132 10.41 0.41 12.63
CA PRO A 132 10.18 1.16 11.42
C PRO A 132 8.95 0.65 10.65
N VAL A 133 8.08 1.58 10.26
CA VAL A 133 6.90 1.30 9.45
C VAL A 133 6.97 2.08 8.15
N LEU A 134 6.90 1.37 7.03
CA LEU A 134 6.65 1.92 5.70
C LEU A 134 5.15 1.90 5.43
N THR A 135 4.60 2.96 4.85
CA THR A 135 3.17 3.02 4.57
C THR A 135 2.83 3.80 3.31
N LEU A 136 1.89 3.27 2.56
CA LEU A 136 1.30 3.92 1.38
C LEU A 136 0.16 4.90 1.74
N SER A 137 -0.23 4.99 3.00
CA SER A 137 -1.35 5.81 3.47
C SER A 137 -1.14 7.30 3.21
N TYR A 138 -2.23 8.05 3.01
CA TYR A 138 -2.18 9.41 2.45
C TYR A 138 -2.26 10.56 3.45
N SER A 139 -2.77 10.34 4.68
CA SER A 139 -2.95 11.47 5.60
C SER A 139 -1.65 12.20 5.90
N ASP A 140 -1.67 13.52 5.76
CA ASP A 140 -0.53 14.39 6.11
C ASP A 140 -0.21 14.35 7.61
N GLN A 141 -1.17 13.94 8.45
CA GLN A 141 -0.97 13.81 9.89
C GLN A 141 -0.02 12.67 10.25
N ILE A 142 0.14 11.65 9.38
CA ILE A 142 1.00 10.49 9.65
C ILE A 142 2.42 10.94 9.98
N THR A 143 2.96 11.87 9.20
CA THR A 143 4.35 12.34 9.30
C THR A 143 4.50 13.72 9.94
N SER A 144 3.40 14.35 10.42
CA SER A 144 3.46 15.65 11.10
C SER A 144 3.61 15.56 12.63
N ARG A 145 3.73 14.34 13.17
CA ARG A 145 3.76 14.07 14.62
C ARG A 145 5.17 14.00 15.22
N GLY A 146 6.22 14.23 14.40
CA GLY A 146 7.61 14.17 14.83
C GLY A 146 8.13 12.75 15.10
N PHE A 147 7.47 11.71 14.56
CA PHE A 147 7.87 10.33 14.71
C PHE A 147 9.12 10.02 13.90
N LYS A 148 9.98 9.13 14.45
CA LYS A 148 11.27 8.78 13.85
C LYS A 148 11.26 7.45 13.10
N TYR A 149 10.28 6.61 13.39
CA TYR A 149 10.18 5.24 12.84
C TYR A 149 9.02 5.09 11.85
N VAL A 150 8.52 6.20 11.30
CA VAL A 150 7.41 6.21 10.34
C VAL A 150 7.89 6.81 9.02
N PHE A 151 7.65 6.09 7.93
CA PHE A 151 8.07 6.47 6.58
C PHE A 151 6.90 6.35 5.61
N GLN A 152 6.44 7.48 5.09
CA GLN A 152 5.33 7.55 4.14
C GLN A 152 5.88 7.47 2.72
N THR A 153 5.60 6.37 2.02
CA THR A 153 6.12 6.10 0.67
C THR A 153 5.29 6.72 -0.45
N SER A 154 4.02 7.04 -0.17
CA SER A 154 3.15 7.79 -1.09
C SER A 154 3.23 9.29 -0.86
N LEU A 155 2.87 10.05 -1.89
CA LEU A 155 2.64 11.48 -1.76
C LEU A 155 1.46 11.73 -0.80
N GLY A 156 1.59 12.68 0.14
CA GLY A 156 0.53 13.02 1.09
C GLY A 156 -0.72 13.57 0.41
N GLY A 157 -1.88 13.37 1.04
CA GLY A 157 -3.19 13.69 0.45
C GLY A 157 -3.34 15.17 0.05
N GLY A 158 -2.87 16.07 0.89
CA GLY A 158 -2.91 17.50 0.58
C GLY A 158 -2.03 17.88 -0.63
N ALA A 159 -0.84 17.27 -0.74
CA ALA A 159 0.02 17.46 -1.90
C ALA A 159 -0.58 16.84 -3.16
N GLN A 160 -1.20 15.66 -3.04
CA GLN A 160 -1.93 15.05 -4.17
C GLN A 160 -3.05 15.97 -4.69
N ALA A 161 -3.87 16.55 -3.81
CA ALA A 161 -4.93 17.46 -4.22
C ALA A 161 -4.40 18.71 -4.91
N ASN A 162 -3.33 19.31 -4.36
CA ASN A 162 -2.69 20.49 -4.92
C ASN A 162 -2.05 20.25 -6.31
N GLN A 163 -1.67 19.03 -6.62
CA GLN A 163 -1.14 18.66 -7.95
C GLN A 163 -2.25 18.18 -8.90
N ALA A 164 -3.13 17.30 -8.42
CA ALA A 164 -4.14 16.66 -9.26
C ALA A 164 -5.24 17.61 -9.71
N VAL A 165 -5.80 18.43 -8.82
CA VAL A 165 -6.95 19.28 -9.18
C VAL A 165 -6.59 20.29 -10.30
N PRO A 166 -5.44 21.00 -10.28
CA PRO A 166 -5.02 21.81 -11.42
C PRO A 166 -4.80 21.00 -12.71
N ALA A 167 -4.25 19.78 -12.61
CA ALA A 167 -4.07 18.91 -13.78
C ALA A 167 -5.43 18.51 -14.39
N LEU A 168 -6.41 18.15 -13.56
CA LEU A 168 -7.75 17.79 -13.98
C LEU A 168 -8.48 18.96 -14.66
N ILE A 169 -8.32 20.19 -14.14
CA ILE A 169 -8.87 21.39 -14.79
C ILE A 169 -8.28 21.57 -16.20
N LYS A 170 -6.96 21.39 -16.37
CA LYS A 170 -6.29 21.47 -17.66
C LYS A 170 -6.75 20.37 -18.61
N LEU A 171 -6.93 19.15 -18.10
CA LEU A 171 -7.48 18.03 -18.89
C LEU A 171 -8.90 18.35 -19.38
N ALA A 172 -9.76 18.89 -18.51
CA ALA A 172 -11.10 19.31 -18.84
C ALA A 172 -11.11 20.38 -19.92
N GLU A 173 -10.32 21.45 -19.75
CA GLU A 173 -10.21 22.56 -20.67
C GLU A 173 -9.68 22.11 -22.04
N SER A 174 -8.67 21.25 -22.06
CA SER A 174 -8.10 20.69 -23.29
C SER A 174 -9.09 19.82 -24.06
N ALA A 175 -9.94 19.07 -23.35
CA ALA A 175 -10.88 18.14 -23.95
C ALA A 175 -12.18 18.82 -24.44
N THR A 176 -12.65 19.84 -23.72
CA THR A 176 -13.97 20.48 -23.95
C THR A 176 -13.89 21.89 -24.53
N GLY A 177 -12.70 22.50 -24.53
CA GLY A 177 -12.51 23.93 -24.84
C GLY A 177 -13.06 24.87 -23.77
N LYS A 178 -13.55 24.33 -22.63
CA LYS A 178 -14.16 25.10 -21.56
C LYS A 178 -13.54 24.77 -20.20
N LYS A 179 -13.11 25.80 -19.48
CA LYS A 179 -12.59 25.63 -18.13
C LYS A 179 -13.75 25.37 -17.16
N PRO A 180 -13.66 24.34 -16.29
CA PRO A 180 -14.61 24.12 -15.19
C PRO A 180 -14.65 25.32 -14.24
N THR A 181 -15.83 25.67 -13.74
CA THR A 181 -16.07 26.79 -12.82
C THR A 181 -16.69 26.35 -11.50
N THR A 182 -17.28 25.16 -11.47
CA THR A 182 -17.95 24.60 -10.29
C THR A 182 -17.44 23.21 -9.96
N ILE A 183 -17.40 22.90 -8.65
CA ILE A 183 -16.95 21.60 -8.14
C ILE A 183 -17.82 21.15 -6.98
N GLY A 184 -18.08 19.83 -6.91
CA GLY A 184 -18.66 19.19 -5.75
C GLY A 184 -17.60 18.38 -5.01
N ILE A 185 -17.72 18.31 -3.68
CA ILE A 185 -16.95 17.40 -2.82
C ILE A 185 -17.94 16.55 -2.04
N VAL A 186 -17.87 15.24 -2.23
CA VAL A 186 -18.55 14.24 -1.42
C VAL A 186 -17.48 13.31 -0.88
N GLN A 187 -17.24 13.32 0.43
CA GLN A 187 -16.15 12.56 1.05
C GLN A 187 -16.62 11.76 2.25
N ASP A 188 -15.87 10.72 2.59
CA ASP A 188 -15.98 10.14 3.92
C ASP A 188 -15.17 10.93 4.97
N ASN A 189 -15.37 10.59 6.26
CA ASN A 189 -14.68 11.25 7.37
C ASN A 189 -13.35 10.55 7.76
N THR A 190 -12.81 9.70 6.90
CA THR A 190 -11.51 9.08 7.16
C THR A 190 -10.36 10.07 6.98
N ALA A 191 -9.24 9.81 7.64
CA ALA A 191 -8.11 10.73 7.63
C ALA A 191 -7.50 10.95 6.23
N ALA A 192 -7.63 10.00 5.30
CA ALA A 192 -7.16 10.14 3.92
C ALA A 192 -8.00 11.16 3.15
N SER A 193 -9.31 10.95 3.11
CA SER A 193 -10.27 11.82 2.38
C SER A 193 -10.26 13.24 2.92
N VAL A 194 -10.20 13.38 4.26
CA VAL A 194 -10.07 14.69 4.91
C VAL A 194 -8.77 15.39 4.51
N SER A 195 -7.62 14.68 4.48
CA SER A 195 -6.34 15.27 4.06
C SER A 195 -6.35 15.74 2.61
N PHE A 196 -6.98 14.97 1.71
CA PHE A 196 -7.08 15.35 0.30
C PHE A 196 -7.95 16.61 0.11
N ALA A 197 -9.13 16.67 0.71
CA ALA A 197 -10.06 17.76 0.51
C ALA A 197 -9.68 19.06 1.26
N LYS A 198 -8.95 18.95 2.37
CA LYS A 198 -8.62 20.09 3.24
C LYS A 198 -8.01 21.28 2.50
N PRO A 199 -6.89 21.17 1.75
CA PRO A 199 -6.28 22.33 1.09
C PRO A 199 -7.20 22.95 0.02
N MET A 200 -8.09 22.16 -0.56
CA MET A 200 -9.06 22.66 -1.52
C MET A 200 -10.08 23.57 -0.85
N ARG A 201 -10.63 23.17 0.30
CA ARG A 201 -11.54 24.00 1.11
C ARG A 201 -10.85 25.24 1.70
N GLU A 202 -9.59 25.13 2.09
CA GLU A 202 -8.80 26.20 2.70
C GLU A 202 -8.21 27.19 1.67
N GLY A 203 -8.94 27.43 0.61
CA GLY A 203 -8.62 28.45 -0.40
C GLY A 203 -8.02 27.91 -1.70
N GLY A 204 -7.72 26.62 -1.81
CA GLY A 204 -7.21 26.00 -3.05
C GLY A 204 -8.20 26.17 -4.20
N LEU A 205 -9.48 25.89 -3.98
CA LEU A 205 -10.52 26.04 -5.00
C LEU A 205 -10.65 27.50 -5.47
N ALA A 206 -10.66 28.45 -4.55
CA ALA A 206 -10.75 29.88 -4.90
C ALA A 206 -9.56 30.32 -5.77
N LYS A 207 -8.34 29.88 -5.45
CA LYS A 207 -7.14 30.17 -6.27
C LYS A 207 -7.23 29.59 -7.67
N LEU A 208 -7.96 28.51 -7.86
CA LEU A 208 -8.19 27.85 -9.15
C LEU A 208 -9.38 28.43 -9.92
N GLY A 209 -10.15 29.34 -9.30
CA GLY A 209 -11.37 29.91 -9.85
C GLY A 209 -12.55 28.93 -9.87
N LEU A 210 -12.58 27.99 -8.91
CA LEU A 210 -13.65 27.03 -8.74
C LEU A 210 -14.56 27.41 -7.56
N ASN A 211 -15.87 27.36 -7.80
CA ASN A 211 -16.89 27.52 -6.77
C ASN A 211 -17.31 26.16 -6.22
N LEU A 212 -17.24 25.97 -4.91
CA LEU A 212 -17.73 24.77 -4.24
C LEU A 212 -19.25 24.84 -4.13
N VAL A 213 -19.96 23.95 -4.87
CA VAL A 213 -21.43 23.97 -4.93
C VAL A 213 -22.07 22.77 -4.21
N VAL A 214 -21.28 21.75 -3.88
CA VAL A 214 -21.65 20.62 -3.02
C VAL A 214 -20.51 20.36 -2.06
N ASP A 215 -20.79 20.27 -0.77
CA ASP A 215 -19.80 19.95 0.26
C ASP A 215 -20.43 19.02 1.30
N GLU A 216 -20.22 17.71 1.12
CA GLU A 216 -20.85 16.68 1.94
C GLU A 216 -19.82 15.75 2.55
N THR A 217 -20.06 15.38 3.80
CA THR A 217 -19.23 14.41 4.52
C THR A 217 -20.10 13.32 5.13
N PHE A 218 -19.67 12.07 5.01
CA PHE A 218 -20.35 10.91 5.58
C PHE A 218 -19.42 10.00 6.38
N THR A 219 -19.97 9.06 7.12
CA THR A 219 -19.22 8.03 7.85
C THR A 219 -19.34 6.71 7.08
N PRO A 220 -18.20 6.09 6.69
CA PRO A 220 -18.21 4.79 6.00
C PRO A 220 -18.46 3.63 6.99
N PRO A 221 -19.05 2.50 6.54
CA PRO A 221 -19.66 2.33 5.24
C PRO A 221 -21.04 2.99 5.15
N LEU A 222 -21.40 3.49 3.96
CA LEU A 222 -22.72 4.06 3.68
C LEU A 222 -23.81 2.99 3.67
N SER A 223 -24.99 3.34 4.16
CA SER A 223 -26.21 2.55 3.95
C SER A 223 -26.96 2.94 2.67
N ASP A 224 -26.87 4.20 2.25
CA ASP A 224 -27.51 4.73 1.04
C ASP A 224 -26.78 5.99 0.55
N CYS A 225 -26.45 6.05 -0.74
CA CYS A 225 -25.81 7.21 -1.38
C CYS A 225 -26.85 8.16 -2.04
N THR A 226 -28.13 7.80 -2.08
CA THR A 226 -29.19 8.57 -2.74
C THR A 226 -29.26 10.02 -2.31
N PRO A 227 -29.27 10.38 -1.00
CA PRO A 227 -29.36 11.77 -0.58
C PRO A 227 -28.18 12.62 -1.05
N LEU A 228 -26.97 12.04 -1.08
CA LEU A 228 -25.74 12.72 -1.53
C LEU A 228 -25.82 13.00 -3.03
N VAL A 229 -26.20 12.00 -3.82
CA VAL A 229 -26.33 12.12 -5.28
C VAL A 229 -27.45 13.08 -5.68
N GLN A 230 -28.54 13.17 -4.93
CA GLN A 230 -29.61 14.15 -5.17
C GLN A 230 -29.09 15.59 -5.04
N LYS A 231 -28.25 15.87 -4.05
CA LYS A 231 -27.60 17.17 -3.88
C LYS A 231 -26.67 17.48 -5.05
N VAL A 232 -25.85 16.52 -5.49
CA VAL A 232 -24.97 16.64 -6.66
C VAL A 232 -25.79 16.96 -7.92
N ARG A 233 -26.89 16.20 -8.15
CA ARG A 233 -27.78 16.43 -9.31
C ARG A 233 -28.41 17.82 -9.30
N SER A 234 -28.84 18.29 -8.14
CA SER A 234 -29.46 19.61 -8.01
C SER A 234 -28.48 20.75 -8.23
N ALA A 235 -27.26 20.63 -7.71
CA ALA A 235 -26.21 21.66 -7.81
C ALA A 235 -25.48 21.66 -9.15
N ARG A 236 -25.48 20.55 -9.89
CA ARG A 236 -24.85 20.39 -11.21
C ARG A 236 -23.39 20.90 -11.28
N PRO A 237 -22.48 20.35 -10.47
CA PRO A 237 -21.07 20.71 -10.56
C PRO A 237 -20.48 20.32 -11.90
N ASP A 238 -19.48 21.07 -12.38
CA ASP A 238 -18.70 20.71 -13.59
C ASP A 238 -17.79 19.51 -13.32
N ILE A 239 -17.35 19.32 -12.04
CA ILE A 239 -16.50 18.21 -11.59
C ILE A 239 -17.00 17.75 -10.21
N LEU A 240 -16.97 16.44 -9.96
CA LEU A 240 -17.24 15.85 -8.66
C LEU A 240 -15.98 15.16 -8.11
N LEU A 241 -15.50 15.61 -6.95
CA LEU A 241 -14.60 14.82 -6.11
C LEU A 241 -15.46 13.89 -5.26
N LEU A 242 -15.41 12.60 -5.56
CA LEU A 242 -16.10 11.54 -4.84
C LEU A 242 -15.04 10.72 -4.11
N LEU A 243 -14.96 10.89 -2.78
CA LEU A 243 -13.84 10.45 -1.96
C LEU A 243 -14.25 9.46 -0.85
N PRO A 244 -14.93 8.37 -1.14
CA PRO A 244 -15.07 7.26 -0.19
C PRO A 244 -13.74 6.52 -0.03
N THR A 245 -13.66 5.60 0.90
CA THR A 245 -12.52 4.68 1.05
C THR A 245 -12.92 3.21 0.98
N ALA A 246 -14.21 2.91 1.03
CA ALA A 246 -14.72 1.55 0.91
C ALA A 246 -15.25 1.27 -0.51
N ILE A 247 -14.87 0.12 -1.09
CA ILE A 247 -15.35 -0.30 -2.43
C ILE A 247 -16.89 -0.38 -2.50
N SER A 248 -17.54 -0.78 -1.40
CA SER A 248 -19.00 -0.81 -1.32
C SER A 248 -19.62 0.56 -1.54
N ASP A 249 -19.01 1.59 -0.96
CA ASP A 249 -19.49 2.96 -1.04
C ASP A 249 -19.25 3.54 -2.43
N ASP A 250 -18.07 3.25 -3.03
CA ASP A 250 -17.78 3.60 -4.44
C ASP A 250 -18.84 3.03 -5.37
N LYS A 251 -19.12 1.72 -5.28
CA LYS A 251 -20.14 1.04 -6.10
C LYS A 251 -21.48 1.68 -5.95
N MET A 252 -21.96 1.81 -4.71
CA MET A 252 -23.25 2.38 -4.40
C MET A 252 -23.41 3.79 -4.98
N CYS A 253 -22.40 4.65 -4.80
CA CYS A 253 -22.46 6.02 -5.30
C CYS A 253 -22.37 6.08 -6.82
N VAL A 254 -21.53 5.27 -7.47
CA VAL A 254 -21.43 5.20 -8.94
C VAL A 254 -22.74 4.70 -9.56
N GLU A 255 -23.38 3.69 -8.99
CA GLU A 255 -24.67 3.19 -9.42
C GLU A 255 -25.77 4.28 -9.27
N LYS A 256 -25.81 4.99 -8.13
CA LYS A 256 -26.75 6.08 -7.93
C LYS A 256 -26.50 7.26 -8.87
N LEU A 257 -25.26 7.64 -9.11
CA LEU A 257 -24.93 8.65 -10.13
C LEU A 257 -25.48 8.25 -11.51
N HIS A 258 -25.37 6.98 -11.85
CA HIS A 258 -25.94 6.47 -13.11
C HIS A 258 -27.46 6.55 -13.14
N GLU A 259 -28.16 6.07 -12.10
CA GLU A 259 -29.62 6.14 -11.97
C GLU A 259 -30.15 7.58 -12.09
N PHE A 260 -29.40 8.54 -11.58
CA PHE A 260 -29.75 9.96 -11.66
C PHE A 260 -29.31 10.66 -12.95
N GLY A 261 -28.79 9.90 -13.94
CA GLY A 261 -28.38 10.40 -15.24
C GLY A 261 -27.06 11.15 -15.26
N LEU A 262 -26.22 11.00 -14.22
CA LEU A 262 -24.91 11.63 -14.09
C LEU A 262 -23.74 10.68 -14.41
N GLY A 263 -24.00 9.39 -14.56
CA GLY A 263 -23.00 8.36 -14.85
C GLY A 263 -22.54 8.32 -16.30
N ARG A 264 -21.69 7.32 -16.63
CA ARG A 264 -21.11 7.07 -17.96
C ARG A 264 -20.32 8.26 -18.49
N GLY A 265 -19.58 8.92 -17.59
CA GLY A 265 -18.75 10.06 -17.94
C GLY A 265 -19.51 11.38 -18.23
N ARG A 266 -20.82 11.46 -17.99
CA ARG A 266 -21.57 12.74 -18.13
C ARG A 266 -21.14 13.77 -17.11
N LEU A 267 -21.00 13.37 -15.84
CA LEU A 267 -20.33 14.15 -14.81
C LEU A 267 -18.93 13.57 -14.63
N PRO A 268 -17.86 14.35 -14.79
CA PRO A 268 -16.53 13.92 -14.43
C PRO A 268 -16.44 13.61 -12.94
N VAL A 269 -16.19 12.36 -12.60
CA VAL A 269 -16.05 11.86 -11.24
C VAL A 269 -14.59 11.49 -11.00
N ILE A 270 -13.99 12.10 -9.98
CA ILE A 270 -12.62 11.89 -9.59
C ILE A 270 -12.57 11.43 -8.13
N SER A 271 -11.95 10.30 -7.88
CA SER A 271 -11.71 9.76 -6.55
C SER A 271 -10.25 9.93 -6.11
N ASN A 272 -9.94 9.50 -4.89
CA ASN A 272 -8.58 9.46 -4.35
C ASN A 272 -8.32 8.12 -3.67
N GLY A 273 -7.47 7.31 -4.28
CA GLY A 273 -7.12 5.96 -3.81
C GLY A 273 -7.42 4.87 -4.84
N ALA A 274 -6.83 3.70 -4.63
CA ALA A 274 -6.90 2.59 -5.59
C ALA A 274 -8.19 1.77 -5.51
N HIS A 275 -9.00 1.95 -4.47
CA HIS A 275 -10.22 1.17 -4.23
C HIS A 275 -11.22 1.27 -5.38
N ILE A 276 -11.46 2.46 -5.94
CA ILE A 276 -12.36 2.64 -7.09
C ILE A 276 -11.79 2.04 -8.40
N ALA A 277 -10.50 1.75 -8.46
CA ALA A 277 -9.84 1.06 -9.57
C ALA A 277 -9.52 -0.41 -9.24
N ALA A 278 -10.03 -0.95 -8.14
CA ALA A 278 -9.88 -2.35 -7.78
C ALA A 278 -10.65 -3.27 -8.74
N PRO A 279 -10.16 -4.50 -9.02
CA PRO A 279 -10.86 -5.47 -9.87
C PRO A 279 -12.29 -5.75 -9.43
N ASP A 280 -12.56 -5.60 -8.14
CA ASP A 280 -13.87 -5.83 -7.54
C ASP A 280 -14.94 -4.84 -8.00
N MET A 281 -14.56 -3.69 -8.53
CA MET A 281 -15.50 -2.76 -9.15
C MET A 281 -16.21 -3.36 -10.37
N LEU A 282 -15.56 -4.30 -11.09
CA LEU A 282 -16.17 -5.05 -12.19
C LEU A 282 -17.09 -6.20 -11.73
N LYS A 283 -16.96 -6.65 -10.48
CA LYS A 283 -17.81 -7.73 -9.96
C LYS A 283 -19.23 -7.18 -9.81
N ASN A 284 -20.15 -7.75 -10.58
CA ASN A 284 -21.56 -7.37 -10.59
C ASN A 284 -21.88 -5.95 -11.08
N ALA A 285 -20.89 -5.22 -11.62
CA ALA A 285 -21.14 -3.93 -12.28
C ALA A 285 -20.98 -4.07 -13.81
N ASN A 286 -21.82 -3.38 -14.55
CA ASN A 286 -21.59 -3.22 -15.99
C ASN A 286 -20.37 -2.30 -16.17
N LYS A 287 -19.38 -2.73 -16.97
CA LYS A 287 -18.16 -1.93 -17.28
C LYS A 287 -18.48 -0.51 -17.79
N GLU A 288 -19.63 -0.34 -18.43
CA GLU A 288 -20.08 0.98 -18.88
C GLU A 288 -20.32 1.98 -17.74
N LEU A 289 -20.61 1.51 -16.52
CA LEU A 289 -20.79 2.39 -15.36
C LEU A 289 -19.47 2.99 -14.88
N LEU A 290 -18.37 2.29 -15.17
CA LEU A 290 -17.03 2.69 -14.73
C LEU A 290 -16.35 3.59 -15.78
N GLU A 291 -16.82 3.56 -17.01
CA GLU A 291 -16.17 4.28 -18.12
C GLU A 291 -16.00 5.78 -17.81
N GLY A 292 -14.76 6.25 -17.92
CA GLY A 292 -14.41 7.65 -17.66
C GLY A 292 -14.19 8.01 -16.20
N LEU A 293 -14.49 7.13 -15.22
CA LEU A 293 -14.16 7.39 -13.81
C LEU A 293 -12.64 7.54 -13.63
N MET A 294 -12.23 8.51 -12.86
CA MET A 294 -10.81 8.78 -12.57
C MET A 294 -10.51 8.58 -11.08
N THR A 295 -9.27 8.24 -10.78
CA THR A 295 -8.76 8.28 -9.43
C THR A 295 -7.34 8.82 -9.39
N VAL A 296 -7.04 9.58 -8.34
CA VAL A 296 -5.71 10.06 -7.99
C VAL A 296 -5.07 9.05 -7.05
N VAL A 297 -3.91 8.55 -7.40
CA VAL A 297 -3.19 7.52 -6.63
C VAL A 297 -1.74 7.90 -6.42
N GLY A 298 -1.18 7.54 -5.27
CA GLY A 298 0.24 7.76 -4.95
C GLY A 298 1.18 6.75 -5.61
N ASN A 299 0.64 5.72 -6.25
CA ASN A 299 1.38 4.74 -7.03
C ASN A 299 0.44 3.97 -7.97
N TRP A 300 0.89 3.69 -9.17
CA TRP A 300 0.20 2.82 -10.13
C TRP A 300 1.17 2.37 -11.20
N SER A 301 0.88 1.24 -11.82
CA SER A 301 1.70 0.74 -12.92
C SER A 301 1.59 1.65 -14.16
N GLY A 302 2.72 1.89 -14.75
CA GLY A 302 2.85 2.73 -15.93
C GLY A 302 3.89 2.19 -16.91
N LYS A 303 4.20 3.01 -17.90
CA LYS A 303 5.24 2.68 -18.89
C LYS A 303 6.57 2.37 -18.20
N GLY A 304 7.19 1.25 -18.58
CA GLY A 304 8.46 0.76 -18.02
C GLY A 304 8.30 -0.25 -16.86
N GLN A 305 7.07 -0.56 -16.47
CA GLN A 305 6.77 -1.53 -15.40
C GLN A 305 6.07 -2.81 -15.92
N GLU A 306 6.11 -3.07 -17.22
CA GLU A 306 5.38 -4.16 -17.89
C GLU A 306 5.77 -5.55 -17.34
N THR A 307 7.03 -5.72 -16.92
CA THR A 307 7.53 -7.00 -16.38
C THR A 307 6.82 -7.33 -15.07
N ILE A 308 6.84 -6.42 -14.09
CA ILE A 308 6.17 -6.68 -12.80
C ILE A 308 4.66 -6.82 -12.94
N MET A 309 4.04 -6.08 -13.88
CA MET A 309 2.61 -6.22 -14.18
C MET A 309 2.28 -7.64 -14.63
N LYS A 310 3.04 -8.18 -15.61
CA LYS A 310 2.85 -9.55 -16.12
C LYS A 310 3.10 -10.62 -15.04
N GLU A 311 4.16 -10.46 -14.27
CA GLU A 311 4.50 -11.40 -13.19
C GLU A 311 3.44 -11.42 -12.11
N PHE A 312 2.92 -10.25 -11.70
CA PHE A 312 1.85 -10.15 -10.73
C PHE A 312 0.59 -10.84 -11.20
N VAL A 313 0.13 -10.54 -12.43
CA VAL A 313 -1.05 -11.17 -13.03
C VAL A 313 -0.89 -12.70 -13.10
N ALA A 314 0.27 -13.17 -13.57
CA ALA A 314 0.54 -14.61 -13.70
C ALA A 314 0.54 -15.35 -12.37
N LYS A 315 1.07 -14.73 -11.31
CA LYS A 315 1.18 -15.37 -9.99
C LYS A 315 -0.09 -15.28 -9.15
N THR A 316 -0.86 -14.20 -9.29
CA THR A 316 -1.96 -13.89 -8.38
C THR A 316 -3.35 -14.15 -8.97
N GLY A 317 -3.44 -14.25 -10.30
CA GLY A 317 -4.71 -14.32 -11.02
C GLY A 317 -5.51 -13.00 -11.03
N GLU A 318 -4.95 -11.91 -10.48
CA GLU A 318 -5.56 -10.59 -10.56
C GLU A 318 -5.42 -10.04 -11.99
N PRO A 319 -6.40 -9.31 -12.51
CA PRO A 319 -6.34 -8.81 -13.89
C PRO A 319 -5.31 -7.68 -14.09
N TRP A 320 -4.94 -6.98 -13.02
CA TRP A 320 -3.88 -5.95 -13.00
C TRP A 320 -3.32 -5.77 -11.59
N ILE A 321 -2.15 -5.13 -11.51
CA ILE A 321 -1.55 -4.74 -10.24
C ILE A 321 -2.11 -3.38 -9.81
N THR A 322 -2.63 -3.30 -8.58
CA THR A 322 -3.11 -2.03 -7.99
C THR A 322 -2.00 -1.31 -7.25
N GLN A 323 -2.25 -0.06 -6.84
CA GLN A 323 -1.36 0.66 -5.92
C GLN A 323 -1.03 -0.16 -4.67
N ASP A 324 -2.04 -0.81 -4.09
CA ASP A 324 -1.90 -1.53 -2.83
C ASP A 324 -0.81 -2.63 -2.95
N SER A 325 -0.87 -3.38 -4.04
CA SER A 325 0.12 -4.43 -4.33
C SER A 325 1.48 -3.84 -4.71
N LEU A 326 1.51 -2.84 -5.59
CA LEU A 326 2.76 -2.28 -6.12
C LEU A 326 3.54 -1.51 -5.05
N SER A 327 2.85 -0.73 -4.21
CA SER A 327 3.50 0.00 -3.12
C SER A 327 4.05 -0.95 -2.06
N THR A 328 3.26 -1.95 -1.65
CA THR A 328 3.73 -2.92 -0.66
C THR A 328 4.89 -3.76 -1.21
N TYR A 329 4.87 -4.11 -2.50
CA TYR A 329 6.01 -4.73 -3.18
C TYR A 329 7.26 -3.84 -3.08
N GLY A 330 7.12 -2.54 -3.40
CA GLY A 330 8.22 -1.57 -3.31
C GLY A 330 8.72 -1.37 -1.87
N ASP A 331 7.84 -1.34 -0.87
CA ASP A 331 8.20 -1.24 0.55
C ASP A 331 9.09 -2.41 0.99
N MET A 332 8.80 -3.63 0.55
CA MET A 332 9.64 -4.81 0.82
C MET A 332 11.05 -4.67 0.23
N TRP A 333 11.16 -4.07 -0.96
CA TRP A 333 12.45 -3.78 -1.58
C TRP A 333 13.21 -2.65 -0.87
N ILE A 334 12.52 -1.67 -0.27
CA ILE A 334 13.15 -0.67 0.61
C ILE A 334 13.74 -1.37 1.84
N PHE A 335 13.01 -2.28 2.50
CA PHE A 335 13.54 -3.07 3.61
C PHE A 335 14.76 -3.91 3.19
N LYS A 336 14.69 -4.57 2.03
CA LYS A 336 15.82 -5.35 1.49
C LYS A 336 17.06 -4.47 1.34
N GLU A 337 16.95 -3.33 0.72
CA GLU A 337 18.07 -2.38 0.52
C GLU A 337 18.61 -1.86 1.84
N ALA A 338 17.74 -1.52 2.79
CA ALA A 338 18.14 -1.07 4.12
C ALA A 338 18.87 -2.16 4.91
N LEU A 339 18.43 -3.41 4.84
CA LEU A 339 19.10 -4.56 5.46
C LEU A 339 20.49 -4.81 4.87
N GLU A 340 20.61 -4.74 3.54
CA GLU A 340 21.92 -4.89 2.86
C GLU A 340 22.93 -3.83 3.33
N LYS A 341 22.48 -2.58 3.45
CA LYS A 341 23.33 -1.47 3.92
C LYS A 341 23.63 -1.54 5.41
N ALA A 342 22.65 -1.95 6.22
CA ALA A 342 22.81 -2.10 7.67
C ALA A 342 23.78 -3.24 8.04
N GLY A 343 23.86 -4.30 7.22
CA GLY A 343 24.56 -5.54 7.56
C GLY A 343 24.10 -6.16 8.89
N SER A 344 22.86 -5.87 9.30
CA SER A 344 22.30 -6.21 10.62
C SER A 344 20.79 -6.31 10.56
N ALA A 345 20.21 -7.26 11.31
CA ALA A 345 18.76 -7.38 11.54
C ALA A 345 18.28 -6.54 12.75
N ASP A 346 19.06 -5.58 13.20
CA ASP A 346 18.64 -4.63 14.22
C ASP A 346 17.71 -3.57 13.63
N ARG A 347 16.48 -3.45 14.19
CA ARG A 347 15.42 -2.57 13.67
C ARG A 347 15.81 -1.08 13.67
N ARG A 348 16.62 -0.63 14.64
CA ARG A 348 17.07 0.77 14.72
C ARG A 348 18.07 1.08 13.61
N LYS A 349 19.01 0.15 13.34
CA LYS A 349 19.95 0.28 12.23
C LYS A 349 19.23 0.25 10.89
N VAL A 350 18.23 -0.61 10.73
CA VAL A 350 17.38 -0.65 9.52
C VAL A 350 16.63 0.68 9.35
N ALA A 351 16.02 1.21 10.41
CA ALA A 351 15.35 2.51 10.39
C ALA A 351 16.29 3.65 9.97
N GLU A 352 17.52 3.65 10.48
CA GLU A 352 18.56 4.63 10.11
C GLU A 352 18.94 4.53 8.63
N GLN A 353 19.07 3.31 8.10
CA GLN A 353 19.34 3.13 6.66
C GLN A 353 18.17 3.56 5.78
N ILE A 354 16.92 3.36 6.23
CA ILE A 354 15.74 3.90 5.53
C ILE A 354 15.76 5.43 5.55
N ARG A 355 16.01 6.03 6.70
CA ARG A 355 16.03 7.49 6.89
C ARG A 355 17.09 8.18 6.05
N THR A 356 18.27 7.59 5.94
CA THR A 356 19.41 8.14 5.17
C THR A 356 19.44 7.68 3.72
N MET A 357 18.48 6.85 3.31
CA MET A 357 18.42 6.34 1.93
C MET A 357 18.21 7.48 0.94
N ASP A 358 19.03 7.49 -0.10
CA ASP A 358 18.88 8.37 -1.26
C ASP A 358 19.30 7.56 -2.50
N THR A 359 18.31 7.04 -3.22
CA THR A 359 18.55 6.21 -4.41
C THR A 359 17.55 6.49 -5.52
N ARG A 360 18.03 6.39 -6.77
CA ARG A 360 17.21 6.38 -7.99
C ARG A 360 17.18 5.00 -8.66
N GLU A 361 17.81 4.01 -8.03
CA GLU A 361 17.90 2.62 -8.49
C GLU A 361 17.19 1.69 -7.49
N GLY A 362 17.23 0.39 -7.77
CA GLY A 362 16.66 -0.62 -6.88
C GLY A 362 15.18 -0.39 -6.59
N PRO A 363 14.80 -0.11 -5.31
CA PRO A 363 13.41 0.11 -4.93
C PRO A 363 12.77 1.34 -5.60
N ALA A 364 13.56 2.32 -6.03
CA ALA A 364 13.05 3.57 -6.60
C ALA A 364 12.20 3.37 -7.86
N LYS A 365 12.47 2.32 -8.64
CA LYS A 365 11.74 1.98 -9.87
C LYS A 365 10.28 1.57 -9.65
N TYR A 366 9.90 1.28 -8.40
CA TYR A 366 8.54 0.86 -8.04
C TYR A 366 7.66 2.02 -7.55
N PHE A 367 8.18 3.24 -7.53
CA PHE A 367 7.47 4.41 -7.06
C PHE A 367 7.49 5.56 -8.06
N PRO A 368 6.37 6.28 -8.26
CA PRO A 368 6.35 7.49 -9.07
C PRO A 368 7.38 8.52 -8.59
N GLY A 369 7.98 9.27 -9.51
CA GLY A 369 9.09 10.18 -9.24
C GLY A 369 10.47 9.50 -9.25
N GLY A 370 10.55 8.16 -9.23
CA GLY A 370 11.79 7.40 -9.46
C GLY A 370 12.90 7.69 -8.45
N ARG A 371 12.55 8.01 -7.20
CA ARG A 371 13.50 8.22 -6.11
C ARG A 371 12.94 7.71 -4.78
N VAL A 372 13.78 7.06 -4.00
CA VAL A 372 13.53 6.77 -2.58
C VAL A 372 14.50 7.59 -1.76
N LYS A 373 13.97 8.63 -1.17
CA LYS A 373 14.60 9.51 -0.20
C LYS A 373 13.52 10.02 0.73
N PHE A 374 13.79 10.06 2.02
CA PHE A 374 12.87 10.59 3.01
C PHE A 374 13.40 11.89 3.59
N ASP A 375 12.50 12.84 3.84
CA ASP A 375 12.80 14.06 4.60
C ASP A 375 12.86 13.75 6.11
N GLU A 376 13.16 14.78 6.92
CA GLU A 376 13.25 14.65 8.38
C GLU A 376 11.93 14.15 9.02
N ALA A 377 10.80 14.47 8.40
CA ALA A 377 9.49 14.02 8.86
C ALA A 377 9.14 12.60 8.42
N GLY A 378 9.97 11.94 7.60
CA GLY A 378 9.70 10.61 7.06
C GLY A 378 8.81 10.61 5.82
N ARG A 379 8.67 11.74 5.09
CA ARG A 379 7.96 11.81 3.82
C ARG A 379 8.92 11.53 2.67
N ARG A 380 8.45 10.76 1.70
CA ARG A 380 9.25 10.52 0.50
C ARG A 380 9.37 11.79 -0.34
N VAL A 381 10.60 12.23 -0.54
CA VAL A 381 10.95 13.39 -1.38
C VAL A 381 10.80 13.02 -2.87
N ASP A 382 10.46 13.98 -3.70
CA ASP A 382 10.18 13.76 -5.13
C ASP A 382 9.09 12.70 -5.40
N ALA A 383 8.23 12.45 -4.41
CA ALA A 383 7.06 11.62 -4.61
C ALA A 383 6.11 12.29 -5.61
N ASP A 384 5.59 11.51 -6.53
CA ASP A 384 4.65 11.96 -7.54
C ASP A 384 3.35 11.13 -7.43
N LEU A 385 2.36 11.51 -8.21
CA LEU A 385 1.09 10.83 -8.29
C LEU A 385 0.83 10.28 -9.71
N ALA A 386 -0.14 9.39 -9.81
CA ALA A 386 -0.76 9.05 -11.07
C ALA A 386 -2.25 9.41 -11.06
N ILE A 387 -2.79 9.77 -12.23
CA ILE A 387 -4.23 9.76 -12.46
C ILE A 387 -4.51 8.54 -13.33
N VAL A 388 -5.38 7.71 -12.80
CA VAL A 388 -5.83 6.46 -13.43
C VAL A 388 -7.27 6.63 -13.86
N GLN A 389 -7.60 6.15 -15.04
CA GLN A 389 -8.94 6.26 -15.61
C GLN A 389 -9.44 4.91 -16.10
N TRP A 390 -10.69 4.61 -15.84
CA TRP A 390 -11.37 3.47 -16.44
C TRP A 390 -11.63 3.72 -17.93
N GLN A 391 -11.08 2.86 -18.78
CA GLN A 391 -11.26 2.86 -20.24
C GLN A 391 -11.46 1.41 -20.70
N ASP A 392 -12.56 1.13 -21.37
CA ASP A 392 -12.92 -0.21 -21.87
C ASP A 392 -12.89 -1.33 -20.80
N GLY A 393 -13.21 -0.98 -19.55
CA GLY A 393 -13.25 -1.91 -18.41
C GLY A 393 -11.89 -2.19 -17.77
N VAL A 394 -10.85 -1.40 -18.07
CA VAL A 394 -9.53 -1.50 -17.46
C VAL A 394 -9.10 -0.12 -16.91
N PRO A 395 -8.59 -0.03 -15.67
CA PRO A 395 -8.03 1.21 -15.15
C PRO A 395 -6.61 1.40 -15.70
N VAL A 396 -6.41 2.47 -16.47
CA VAL A 396 -5.13 2.78 -17.11
C VAL A 396 -4.57 4.13 -16.64
N THR A 397 -3.26 4.24 -16.54
CA THR A 397 -2.58 5.49 -16.23
C THR A 397 -2.74 6.47 -17.39
N VAL A 398 -3.28 7.66 -17.10
CA VAL A 398 -3.48 8.75 -18.07
C VAL A 398 -2.64 9.99 -17.73
N TYR A 399 -2.10 10.08 -16.51
CA TYR A 399 -1.22 11.16 -16.08
C TYR A 399 -0.20 10.63 -15.05
N PRO A 400 1.04 11.12 -15.00
CA PRO A 400 1.65 12.11 -15.91
C PRO A 400 1.92 11.53 -17.31
N THR A 401 2.02 12.38 -18.31
CA THR A 401 2.20 11.98 -19.73
C THR A 401 3.39 11.05 -19.95
N ALA A 402 4.46 11.21 -19.15
CA ALA A 402 5.68 10.39 -19.25
C ALA A 402 5.43 8.90 -18.95
N SER A 403 4.52 8.60 -18.02
CA SER A 403 4.17 7.23 -17.59
C SER A 403 2.79 6.78 -18.11
N ALA A 404 2.08 7.65 -18.85
CA ALA A 404 0.75 7.36 -19.34
C ALA A 404 0.75 6.18 -20.34
N LEU A 405 -0.23 5.29 -20.16
CA LEU A 405 -0.50 4.15 -21.06
C LEU A 405 -1.60 4.49 -22.08
N ALA A 406 -2.43 5.48 -21.78
CA ALA A 406 -3.49 5.96 -22.67
C ALA A 406 -3.67 7.48 -22.55
N LYS A 407 -4.35 8.08 -23.53
CA LYS A 407 -4.81 9.46 -23.44
C LYS A 407 -6.05 9.53 -22.55
N PRO A 408 -6.22 10.58 -21.73
CA PRO A 408 -7.44 10.75 -20.96
C PRO A 408 -8.66 10.93 -21.88
N ILE A 409 -9.76 10.33 -21.48
CA ILE A 409 -11.08 10.55 -22.08
C ILE A 409 -11.83 11.49 -21.15
N TRP A 410 -12.23 12.64 -21.65
CA TRP A 410 -13.13 13.51 -20.93
C TRP A 410 -14.58 13.20 -21.31
N PRO A 411 -15.58 13.46 -20.44
CA PRO A 411 -16.94 13.00 -20.70
C PRO A 411 -17.42 13.27 -22.11
N LYS A 412 -18.02 12.25 -22.72
CA LYS A 412 -18.71 12.40 -24.00
C LYS A 412 -19.96 13.25 -23.76
N ASN A 413 -20.02 14.41 -24.36
CA ASN A 413 -21.26 15.20 -24.46
C ASN A 413 -22.36 14.42 -25.14
#